data_4d31858c96ad003158531607f571e05d
#
_entry.id   4d31858c96ad003158531607f571e05d
#
_cell.length_a   1.000
_cell.length_b   1.000
_cell.length_c   1.000
_cell.angle_alpha   90.00
_cell.angle_beta   90.00
_cell.angle_gamma   90.00
#
_symmetry.space_group_name_H-M   'P 1'
#
loop_
_entity.id
_entity.type
_entity.pdbx_description
1 polymer ?
#
loop_
_entity_poly.entity_id
_entity_poly.type
_entity_poly.pdbx_seq_one_letter_code
_entity_poly.pdbx_strand_id
1 'polypeptide(L)' 'MTNKPNFVLLSENNTYYVEYLIGHLVLANSITEAVIFESQSQAIKFQKYLYKNCSIRFSVNTFIA' A
#
# COMPACT_ATOMS: atom_id res chain seq x y z
N MET A 1 10.67 -15.50 19.21
CA MET A 1 10.74 -14.41 18.25
C MET A 1 9.34 -13.95 17.86
N THR A 2 9.10 -12.67 17.92
CA THR A 2 7.78 -12.12 17.60
C THR A 2 7.77 -11.61 16.16
N ASN A 3 6.72 -11.97 15.44
CA ASN A 3 6.49 -11.42 14.12
C ASN A 3 5.85 -10.04 14.27
N LYS A 4 6.41 -9.07 13.57
CA LYS A 4 5.84 -7.74 13.56
C LYS A 4 4.79 -7.66 12.45
N PRO A 5 3.62 -7.09 12.73
CA PRO A 5 2.68 -6.84 11.65
C PRO A 5 3.22 -5.75 10.74
N ASN A 6 3.09 -5.98 9.46
CA ASN A 6 3.39 -4.99 8.43
C ASN A 6 2.10 -4.67 7.70
N PHE A 7 2.13 -3.64 6.87
CA PHE A 7 0.92 -3.19 6.20
C PHE A 7 1.19 -2.98 4.72
N VAL A 8 0.21 -3.30 3.91
CA VAL A 8 0.25 -3.06 2.48
C VAL A 8 -1.00 -2.32 2.06
N LEU A 9 -0.94 -1.66 0.91
CA LEU A 9 -2.09 -0.97 0.36
C LEU A 9 -2.64 -1.77 -0.80
N LEU A 10 -3.92 -2.13 -0.70
CA LEU A 10 -4.63 -2.89 -1.73
C LEU A 10 -5.66 -1.99 -2.40
N SER A 11 -5.58 -1.87 -3.72
CA SER A 11 -6.49 -1.02 -4.46
C SER A 11 -7.86 -1.67 -4.61
N GLU A 12 -8.84 -0.87 -5.05
CA GLU A 12 -10.18 -1.37 -5.31
C GLU A 12 -10.21 -2.36 -6.47
N ASN A 13 -9.15 -2.44 -7.26
CA ASN A 13 -9.02 -3.38 -8.38
C ASN A 13 -8.18 -4.60 -8.00
N ASN A 14 -7.96 -4.82 -6.71
CA ASN A 14 -7.20 -5.96 -6.19
C ASN A 14 -5.74 -5.96 -6.63
N THR A 15 -5.15 -4.77 -6.76
CA THR A 15 -3.72 -4.63 -7.05
C THR A 15 -3.05 -3.91 -5.89
N TYR A 16 -1.77 -4.24 -5.66
CA TYR A 16 -1.02 -3.72 -4.53
C TYR A 16 -0.19 -2.52 -4.96
N TYR A 17 -0.12 -1.52 -4.07
CA TYR A 17 0.69 -0.34 -4.30
C TYR A 17 2.19 -0.70 -4.25
N VAL A 18 2.92 -0.27 -5.26
CA VAL A 18 4.37 -0.45 -5.32
C VAL A 18 5.08 0.89 -5.18
N GLU A 19 4.76 1.85 -6.04
CA GLU A 19 5.38 3.17 -5.94
C GLU A 19 4.58 4.21 -6.70
N TYR A 20 4.83 5.47 -6.35
CA TYR A 20 4.21 6.59 -7.04
C TYR A 20 5.27 7.69 -7.17
N LEU A 21 5.81 7.87 -8.36
CA LEU A 21 6.85 8.84 -8.64
C LEU A 21 6.48 9.68 -9.84
N ILE A 22 6.55 10.98 -9.67
CA ILE A 22 6.36 11.96 -10.77
C ILE A 22 5.07 11.67 -11.54
N GLY A 23 3.98 11.49 -10.79
CA GLY A 23 2.68 11.24 -11.40
C GLY A 23 2.53 9.84 -11.98
N HIS A 24 3.48 8.95 -11.73
CA HIS A 24 3.46 7.58 -12.27
C HIS A 24 3.18 6.59 -11.17
N LEU A 25 2.01 5.97 -11.21
CA LEU A 25 1.60 5.00 -10.19
C LEU A 25 1.90 3.59 -10.69
N VAL A 26 2.62 2.81 -9.87
CA VAL A 26 2.94 1.42 -10.18
C VAL A 26 2.18 0.53 -9.20
N LEU A 27 1.46 -0.43 -9.76
CA LEU A 27 0.70 -1.41 -9.00
C LEU A 27 1.14 -2.81 -9.42
N ALA A 28 0.97 -3.78 -8.53
CA ALA A 28 1.34 -5.15 -8.80
C ALA A 28 0.21 -6.09 -8.43
N ASN A 29 0.15 -7.25 -9.08
CA ASN A 29 -0.87 -8.24 -8.79
C ASN A 29 -0.50 -9.16 -7.64
N SER A 30 0.78 -9.16 -7.24
CA SER A 30 1.27 -10.05 -6.20
C SER A 30 1.67 -9.27 -4.97
N ILE A 31 1.30 -9.79 -3.80
CA ILE A 31 1.68 -9.15 -2.53
C ILE A 31 3.19 -9.16 -2.32
N THR A 32 3.90 -10.08 -2.98
CA THR A 32 5.35 -10.14 -2.85
C THR A 32 6.04 -8.92 -3.45
N GLU A 33 5.37 -8.21 -4.35
CA GLU A 33 5.91 -7.01 -4.96
C GLU A 33 5.41 -5.72 -4.28
N ALA A 34 4.52 -5.84 -3.33
CA ALA A 34 3.94 -4.68 -2.66
C ALA A 34 4.96 -4.00 -1.77
N VAL A 35 4.84 -2.68 -1.68
CA VAL A 35 5.61 -1.93 -0.68
C VAL A 35 5.07 -2.28 0.70
N ILE A 36 5.98 -2.54 1.62
CA ILE A 36 5.63 -2.89 2.99
C ILE A 36 5.80 -1.67 3.87
N PHE A 37 4.75 -1.30 4.57
CA PHE A 37 4.80 -0.22 5.55
C PHE A 37 4.93 -0.84 6.93
N GLU A 38 5.87 -0.33 7.72
CA GLU A 38 6.09 -0.85 9.07
C GLU A 38 5.12 -0.26 10.09
N SER A 39 4.46 0.82 9.72
CA SER A 39 3.57 1.54 10.61
C SER A 39 2.21 1.70 9.95
N GLN A 40 1.15 1.42 10.72
CA GLN A 40 -0.21 1.62 10.22
C GLN A 40 -0.46 3.10 9.88
N SER A 41 0.09 4.00 10.69
CA SER A 41 -0.12 5.43 10.45
C SER A 41 0.53 5.88 9.15
N GLN A 42 1.69 5.32 8.79
CA GLN A 42 2.31 5.61 7.51
C GLN A 42 1.48 5.09 6.34
N ALA A 43 0.97 3.87 6.48
CA ALA A 43 0.12 3.28 5.44
C ALA A 43 -1.13 4.15 5.22
N ILE A 44 -1.75 4.61 6.31
CA ILE A 44 -2.93 5.46 6.21
C ILE A 44 -2.59 6.80 5.56
N LYS A 45 -1.43 7.36 5.88
CA LYS A 45 -0.97 8.59 5.24
C LYS A 45 -0.87 8.43 3.73
N PHE A 46 -0.24 7.35 3.29
CA PHE A 46 -0.10 7.08 1.87
C PHE A 46 -1.44 6.77 1.22
N GLN A 47 -2.32 6.08 1.93
CA GLN A 47 -3.66 5.83 1.45
C GLN A 47 -4.37 7.13 1.09
N LYS A 48 -4.32 8.11 1.99
CA LYS A 48 -4.95 9.40 1.76
C LYS A 48 -4.26 10.20 0.66
N TYR A 49 -2.93 10.14 0.65
CA TYR A 49 -2.14 10.85 -0.36
C TYR A 49 -2.45 10.33 -1.77
N LEU A 50 -2.54 9.01 -1.92
CA LEU A 50 -2.81 8.40 -3.21
C LEU A 50 -4.25 8.66 -3.66
N TYR A 51 -5.19 8.66 -2.73
CA TYR A 51 -6.56 9.01 -3.07
C TYR A 51 -6.64 10.44 -3.59
N LYS A 52 -5.95 11.36 -2.92
CA LYS A 52 -5.96 12.77 -3.29
C LYS A 52 -5.31 13.00 -4.66
N ASN A 53 -4.22 12.30 -4.95
CA ASN A 53 -3.42 12.56 -6.15
C ASN A 53 -3.76 11.65 -7.32
N CYS A 54 -4.26 10.45 -7.07
CA CYS A 54 -4.55 9.46 -8.12
C CYS A 54 -6.02 9.12 -8.22
N SER A 55 -6.84 9.55 -7.27
CA SER A 55 -8.27 9.25 -7.21
C SER A 55 -8.56 7.75 -7.14
N ILE A 56 -7.61 6.98 -6.60
CA ILE A 56 -7.76 5.55 -6.43
C ILE A 56 -7.85 5.26 -4.94
N ARG A 57 -8.83 4.45 -4.57
CA ARG A 57 -9.02 4.06 -3.18
C ARG A 57 -8.21 2.82 -2.87
N PHE A 58 -7.47 2.89 -1.77
CA PHE A 58 -6.72 1.76 -1.26
C PHE A 58 -7.23 1.40 0.13
N SER A 59 -7.18 0.13 0.45
CA SER A 59 -7.41 -0.32 1.82
C SER A 59 -6.07 -0.69 2.45
N VAL A 60 -5.97 -0.45 3.76
CA VAL A 60 -4.77 -0.83 4.51
C VAL A 60 -4.98 -2.23 5.03
N ASN A 61 -4.16 -3.16 4.58
CA ASN A 61 -4.26 -4.56 4.99
C ASN A 61 -3.03 -4.96 5.79
N THR A 62 -3.25 -5.77 6.82
CA THR A 62 -2.16 -6.28 7.64
C THR A 62 -1.48 -7.43 6.92
N PHE A 63 -0.16 -7.41 6.93
CA PHE A 63 0.67 -8.46 6.34
C PHE A 63 1.68 -8.92 7.38
N ILE A 64 1.62 -10.18 7.74
CA ILE A 64 2.53 -10.75 8.74
C ILE A 64 3.52 -11.63 8.01
N ALA A 65 4.77 -11.20 8.07
CA ALA A 65 5.85 -11.91 7.39
C ALA A 65 6.35 -13.10 8.22
#